data_dc5dcf24518fbe8ffdd40822605154d6
#
_entry.id   dc5dcf24518fbe8ffdd40822605154d6
#
_cell.length_a   1.000
_cell.length_b   1.000
_cell.length_c   1.000
_cell.angle_alpha   90.00
_cell.angle_beta   90.00
_cell.angle_gamma   90.00
#
_symmetry.space_group_name_H-M   'P 1'
#
loop_
_entity.id
_entity.type
_entity.pdbx_description
1 polymer ?
#
loop_
_entity_poly.entity_id
_entity_poly.type
_entity_poly.pdbx_seq_one_letter_code
_entity_poly.pdbx_strand_id
1 'polypeptide(L)'
;MFRQVTWAMLATAIGIIGCSAPRGPIEVTNPDPSGKIPAMKKAVREHDMKVVRQLIKDLDSDDPAVRLFAIHTLHQLTGQRYGYDYFADDLERQPSIVRWRDWLAQQEGTAPSSRPTDDSRLVGGKTGD
;
A
#
# COMPACT_ATOMS: atom_id res chain seq x y z
N MET A 1 -53.35 46.83 -28.27
CA MET A 1 -52.58 45.79 -28.96
C MET A 1 -51.34 45.51 -28.12
N PHE A 2 -51.42 44.52 -27.23
CA PHE A 2 -50.30 44.13 -26.36
C PHE A 2 -49.57 42.95 -27.02
N ARG A 3 -48.33 43.16 -27.42
CA ARG A 3 -47.46 42.09 -27.92
C ARG A 3 -46.77 41.47 -26.70
N GLN A 4 -47.21 40.30 -26.33
CA GLN A 4 -46.56 39.41 -25.35
C GLN A 4 -45.24 38.94 -25.95
N VAL A 5 -44.13 39.35 -25.33
CA VAL A 5 -42.80 38.84 -25.64
C VAL A 5 -42.59 37.69 -24.66
N THR A 6 -42.74 36.45 -25.16
CA THR A 6 -42.42 35.23 -24.43
C THR A 6 -40.90 35.05 -24.38
N TRP A 7 -40.36 35.23 -23.18
CA TRP A 7 -38.97 34.90 -22.86
C TRP A 7 -38.82 33.38 -22.73
N ALA A 8 -38.24 32.76 -23.74
CA ALA A 8 -37.83 31.36 -23.64
C ALA A 8 -36.62 31.28 -22.72
N MET A 9 -36.81 30.72 -21.51
CA MET A 9 -35.74 30.33 -20.62
C MET A 9 -35.01 29.14 -21.20
N LEU A 10 -33.81 29.39 -21.75
CA LEU A 10 -32.88 28.35 -22.15
C LEU A 10 -32.22 27.81 -20.89
N ALA A 11 -32.70 26.68 -20.39
CA ALA A 11 -32.12 25.97 -19.29
C ALA A 11 -30.82 25.27 -19.77
N THR A 12 -29.68 25.92 -19.52
CA THR A 12 -28.38 25.33 -19.75
C THR A 12 -28.14 24.27 -18.68
N ALA A 13 -28.27 22.99 -19.07
CA ALA A 13 -27.89 21.87 -18.23
C ALA A 13 -26.36 21.88 -18.07
N ILE A 14 -25.86 22.38 -16.95
CA ILE A 14 -24.47 22.24 -16.55
C ILE A 14 -24.26 20.76 -16.21
N GLY A 15 -23.63 20.05 -17.14
CA GLY A 15 -23.19 18.67 -16.90
C GLY A 15 -22.20 18.66 -15.73
N ILE A 16 -22.59 18.10 -14.62
CA ILE A 16 -21.72 17.83 -13.48
C ILE A 16 -20.72 16.78 -13.95
N ILE A 17 -19.48 17.20 -14.22
CA ILE A 17 -18.36 16.30 -14.43
C ILE A 17 -18.17 15.56 -13.10
N GLY A 18 -18.75 14.37 -13.02
CA GLY A 18 -18.67 13.54 -11.82
C GLY A 18 -17.22 13.13 -11.58
N CYS A 19 -16.60 13.66 -10.53
CA CYS A 19 -15.43 13.02 -9.95
C CYS A 19 -15.85 11.60 -9.58
N SER A 20 -15.28 10.60 -10.27
CA SER A 20 -15.56 9.19 -9.96
C SER A 20 -15.12 8.93 -8.52
N ALA A 21 -16.07 8.62 -7.66
CA ALA A 21 -15.76 8.19 -6.29
C ALA A 21 -14.93 6.90 -6.34
N PRO A 22 -14.02 6.69 -5.36
CA PRO A 22 -13.23 5.47 -5.29
C PRO A 22 -14.15 4.24 -5.25
N ARG A 23 -13.81 3.21 -6.05
CA ARG A 23 -14.53 1.95 -6.05
C ARG A 23 -14.04 1.07 -4.91
N GLY A 24 -14.83 0.99 -3.84
CA GLY A 24 -14.53 0.18 -2.67
C GLY A 24 -13.78 0.93 -1.56
N PRO A 25 -13.33 0.20 -0.52
CA PRO A 25 -12.68 0.81 0.65
C PRO A 25 -11.33 1.43 0.29
N ILE A 26 -10.97 2.52 1.00
CA ILE A 26 -9.65 3.16 0.89
C ILE A 26 -8.66 2.35 1.73
N GLU A 27 -8.12 1.30 1.13
CA GLU A 27 -7.17 0.37 1.75
C GLU A 27 -6.06 0.00 0.76
N VAL A 28 -4.85 -0.23 1.27
CA VAL A 28 -3.70 -0.65 0.43
C VAL A 28 -3.89 -2.04 -0.18
N THR A 29 -4.77 -2.85 0.39
CA THR A 29 -5.15 -4.17 -0.12
C THR A 29 -6.21 -4.12 -1.21
N ASN A 30 -6.85 -2.94 -1.45
CA ASN A 30 -7.83 -2.79 -2.50
C ASN A 30 -7.20 -3.09 -3.87
N PRO A 31 -7.79 -3.98 -4.70
CA PRO A 31 -7.29 -4.24 -6.05
C PRO A 31 -7.46 -3.03 -6.99
N ASP A 32 -8.44 -2.15 -6.73
CA ASP A 32 -8.69 -0.98 -7.56
C ASP A 32 -7.74 0.17 -7.17
N PRO A 33 -6.96 0.72 -8.13
CA PRO A 33 -6.04 1.83 -7.88
C PRO A 33 -6.71 3.06 -7.27
N SER A 34 -7.99 3.30 -7.58
CA SER A 34 -8.75 4.45 -7.06
C SER A 34 -8.94 4.43 -5.54
N GLY A 35 -8.97 3.24 -4.92
CA GLY A 35 -8.99 3.06 -3.47
C GLY A 35 -7.59 2.87 -2.88
N LYS A 36 -6.73 2.13 -3.59
CA LYS A 36 -5.37 1.79 -3.15
C LYS A 36 -4.46 3.01 -3.04
N ILE A 37 -4.38 3.86 -4.08
CA ILE A 37 -3.49 5.03 -4.10
C ILE A 37 -3.78 6.04 -2.98
N PRO A 38 -5.04 6.42 -2.71
CA PRO A 38 -5.35 7.25 -1.55
C PRO A 38 -4.94 6.61 -0.21
N ALA A 39 -5.04 5.28 -0.08
CA ALA A 39 -4.59 4.57 1.12
C ALA A 39 -3.07 4.63 1.30
N MET A 40 -2.29 4.51 0.23
CA MET A 40 -0.84 4.68 0.26
C MET A 40 -0.45 6.09 0.73
N LYS A 41 -1.11 7.13 0.22
CA LYS A 41 -0.91 8.52 0.66
C LYS A 41 -1.28 8.72 2.13
N LYS A 42 -2.32 8.06 2.61
CA LYS A 42 -2.71 8.07 4.02
C LYS A 42 -1.64 7.41 4.89
N ALA A 43 -1.13 6.25 4.49
CA ALA A 43 -0.08 5.53 5.21
C ALA A 43 1.19 6.38 5.43
N VAL A 44 1.59 7.17 4.44
CA VAL A 44 2.72 8.13 4.60
C VAL A 44 2.42 9.15 5.70
N ARG A 45 1.24 9.78 5.67
CA ARG A 45 0.87 10.79 6.67
C ARG A 45 0.82 10.26 8.10
N GLU A 46 0.43 8.98 8.24
CA GLU A 46 0.27 8.29 9.52
C GLU A 46 1.52 7.51 9.95
N HIS A 47 2.59 7.49 9.12
CA HIS A 47 3.78 6.66 9.34
C HIS A 47 3.43 5.18 9.60
N ASP A 48 2.45 4.67 8.86
CA ASP A 48 1.97 3.30 9.03
C ASP A 48 2.91 2.28 8.37
N MET A 49 3.79 1.71 9.16
CA MET A 49 4.73 0.67 8.72
C MET A 49 4.07 -0.69 8.41
N LYS A 50 2.83 -0.91 8.85
CA LYS A 50 2.12 -2.19 8.63
C LYS A 50 1.83 -2.44 7.14
N VAL A 51 1.72 -1.37 6.36
CA VAL A 51 1.45 -1.46 4.92
C VAL A 51 2.65 -1.91 4.10
N VAL A 52 3.87 -1.86 4.65
CA VAL A 52 5.13 -2.10 3.91
C VAL A 52 5.12 -3.44 3.17
N ARG A 53 4.64 -4.50 3.81
CA ARG A 53 4.54 -5.82 3.17
C ARG A 53 3.66 -5.80 1.92
N GLN A 54 2.54 -5.08 1.96
CA GLN A 54 1.66 -4.94 0.80
C GLN A 54 2.27 -4.06 -0.28
N LEU A 55 2.93 -2.97 0.10
CA LEU A 55 3.62 -2.09 -0.85
C LEU A 55 4.72 -2.83 -1.63
N ILE A 56 5.47 -3.73 -0.97
CA ILE A 56 6.48 -4.56 -1.65
C ILE A 56 5.84 -5.48 -2.68
N LYS A 57 4.65 -6.03 -2.43
CA LYS A 57 3.88 -6.79 -3.44
C LYS A 57 3.43 -5.89 -4.58
N ASP A 58 3.03 -4.67 -4.28
CA ASP A 58 2.55 -3.70 -5.27
C ASP A 58 3.67 -3.17 -6.20
N LEU A 59 4.95 -3.39 -5.88
CA LEU A 59 6.06 -3.15 -6.80
C LEU A 59 6.01 -4.06 -8.05
N ASP A 60 5.33 -5.19 -7.96
CA ASP A 60 5.15 -6.14 -9.06
C ASP A 60 3.76 -6.00 -9.75
N SER A 61 3.06 -4.92 -9.50
CA SER A 61 1.76 -4.64 -10.10
C SER A 61 1.87 -4.39 -11.61
N ASP A 62 0.88 -4.86 -12.38
CA ASP A 62 0.75 -4.54 -13.80
C ASP A 62 0.49 -3.04 -14.05
N ASP A 63 -0.15 -2.37 -13.08
CA ASP A 63 -0.46 -0.95 -13.16
C ASP A 63 0.75 -0.08 -12.79
N PRO A 64 1.31 0.72 -13.72
CA PRO A 64 2.46 1.56 -13.48
C PRO A 64 2.20 2.67 -12.45
N ALA A 65 0.96 3.14 -12.30
CA ALA A 65 0.62 4.12 -11.27
C ALA A 65 0.69 3.48 -9.87
N VAL A 66 0.20 2.24 -9.72
CA VAL A 66 0.34 1.48 -8.46
C VAL A 66 1.80 1.31 -8.11
N ARG A 67 2.66 0.88 -9.08
CA ARG A 67 4.10 0.74 -8.86
C ARG A 67 4.78 2.04 -8.42
N LEU A 68 4.45 3.15 -9.09
CA LEU A 68 4.97 4.48 -8.76
C LEU A 68 4.61 4.87 -7.33
N PHE A 69 3.34 4.75 -6.96
CA PHE A 69 2.90 5.12 -5.61
C PHE A 69 3.43 4.16 -4.55
N ALA A 70 3.57 2.87 -4.86
CA ALA A 70 4.17 1.89 -3.95
C ALA A 70 5.62 2.24 -3.61
N ILE A 71 6.48 2.46 -4.63
CA ILE A 71 7.89 2.80 -4.37
C ILE A 71 8.04 4.17 -3.70
N HIS A 72 7.20 5.14 -4.06
CA HIS A 72 7.22 6.44 -3.41
C HIS A 72 6.85 6.33 -1.93
N THR A 73 5.81 5.58 -1.59
CA THR A 73 5.38 5.34 -0.21
C THR A 73 6.44 4.57 0.57
N LEU A 74 7.02 3.52 0.00
CA LEU A 74 8.14 2.78 0.61
C LEU A 74 9.31 3.70 0.92
N HIS A 75 9.71 4.53 -0.03
CA HIS A 75 10.79 5.50 0.18
C HIS A 75 10.48 6.50 1.30
N GLN A 76 9.27 7.00 1.37
CA GLN A 76 8.84 7.93 2.43
C GLN A 76 8.85 7.27 3.81
N LEU A 77 8.48 6.00 3.91
CA LEU A 77 8.40 5.27 5.17
C LEU A 77 9.76 4.73 5.64
N THR A 78 10.66 4.34 4.71
CA THR A 78 11.88 3.61 5.04
C THR A 78 13.16 4.33 4.69
N GLY A 79 13.09 5.36 3.85
CA GLY A 79 14.25 6.04 3.28
C GLY A 79 14.96 5.28 2.15
N GLN A 80 14.51 4.07 1.80
CA GLN A 80 15.17 3.18 0.85
C GLN A 80 14.46 3.16 -0.52
N ARG A 81 15.22 2.87 -1.60
CA ARG A 81 14.68 2.65 -2.95
C ARG A 81 15.20 1.37 -3.60
N TYR A 82 16.36 0.91 -3.21
CA TYR A 82 17.06 -0.25 -3.74
C TYR A 82 17.22 -0.27 -5.27
N GLY A 83 17.29 0.91 -5.90
CA GLY A 83 17.42 1.04 -7.35
C GLY A 83 16.17 0.65 -8.14
N TYR A 84 14.99 0.65 -7.51
CA TYR A 84 13.74 0.30 -8.19
C TYR A 84 13.32 1.39 -9.17
N ASP A 85 13.05 0.98 -10.42
CA ASP A 85 12.46 1.82 -11.46
C ASP A 85 11.06 1.28 -11.83
N TYR A 86 10.04 2.10 -11.61
CA TYR A 86 8.66 1.71 -11.87
C TYR A 86 8.28 1.66 -13.35
N PHE A 87 9.10 2.26 -14.26
CA PHE A 87 8.94 2.19 -15.70
C PHE A 87 9.65 0.99 -16.35
N ALA A 88 10.63 0.42 -15.67
CA ALA A 88 11.37 -0.72 -16.18
C ALA A 88 10.45 -1.91 -16.47
N ASP A 89 10.87 -2.80 -17.31
CA ASP A 89 10.16 -4.05 -17.59
C ASP A 89 10.21 -5.01 -16.37
N ASP A 90 9.47 -6.12 -16.47
CA ASP A 90 9.33 -7.06 -15.37
C ASP A 90 10.67 -7.67 -14.96
N LEU A 91 11.53 -8.02 -15.91
CA LEU A 91 12.82 -8.64 -15.64
C LEU A 91 13.78 -7.66 -14.96
N GLU A 92 13.76 -6.40 -15.39
CA GLU A 92 14.62 -5.36 -14.84
C GLU A 92 14.19 -4.95 -13.41
N ARG A 93 12.91 -5.06 -13.08
CA ARG A 93 12.40 -4.76 -11.74
C ARG A 93 12.72 -5.82 -10.70
N GLN A 94 12.81 -7.10 -11.09
CA GLN A 94 12.94 -8.23 -10.16
C GLN A 94 14.13 -8.12 -9.20
N PRO A 95 15.36 -7.73 -9.59
CA PRO A 95 16.47 -7.61 -8.65
C PRO A 95 16.19 -6.62 -7.50
N SER A 96 15.49 -5.53 -7.78
CA SER A 96 15.10 -4.55 -6.77
C SER A 96 14.00 -5.07 -5.85
N ILE A 97 13.03 -5.79 -6.40
CA ILE A 97 11.96 -6.44 -5.63
C ILE A 97 12.53 -7.49 -4.67
N VAL A 98 13.52 -8.27 -5.11
CA VAL A 98 14.22 -9.24 -4.25
C VAL A 98 14.90 -8.51 -3.08
N ARG A 99 15.62 -7.43 -3.31
CA ARG A 99 16.25 -6.63 -2.24
C ARG A 99 15.22 -6.10 -1.23
N TRP A 100 14.05 -5.71 -1.68
CA TRP A 100 12.97 -5.29 -0.81
C TRP A 100 12.42 -6.43 0.06
N ARG A 101 12.27 -7.63 -0.52
CA ARG A 101 11.84 -8.83 0.22
C ARG A 101 12.88 -9.25 1.26
N ASP A 102 14.16 -9.20 0.90
CA ASP A 102 15.26 -9.52 1.82
C ASP A 102 15.32 -8.51 2.98
N TRP A 103 15.16 -7.23 2.68
CA TRP A 103 15.07 -6.19 3.71
C TRP A 103 13.91 -6.46 4.67
N LEU A 104 12.73 -6.77 4.16
CA LEU A 104 11.56 -7.08 4.98
C LEU A 104 11.82 -8.30 5.88
N ALA A 105 12.39 -9.36 5.33
CA ALA A 105 12.74 -10.57 6.10
C ALA A 105 13.72 -10.27 7.23
N GLN A 106 14.69 -9.37 7.01
CA GLN A 106 15.61 -8.92 8.06
C GLN A 106 14.89 -8.14 9.16
N GLN A 107 13.95 -7.24 8.81
CA GLN A 107 13.15 -6.51 9.79
C GLN A 107 12.30 -7.45 10.65
N GLU A 108 11.72 -8.48 10.05
CA GLU A 108 10.88 -9.46 10.75
C GLU A 108 11.70 -10.46 11.58
N GLY A 109 12.90 -10.83 11.14
CA GLY A 109 13.83 -11.69 11.88
C GLY A 109 14.50 -10.98 13.05
N THR A 110 14.54 -9.66 13.05
CA THR A 110 15.08 -8.83 14.14
C THR A 110 14.04 -8.58 15.23
N ALA A 111 12.75 -8.88 15.00
CA ALA A 111 11.76 -8.89 16.07
C ALA A 111 12.19 -9.92 17.14
N PRO A 112 12.32 -9.55 18.42
CA PRO A 112 12.71 -10.49 19.46
C PRO A 112 11.72 -11.64 19.43
N SER A 113 12.21 -12.81 19.08
CA SER A 113 11.47 -14.05 19.25
C SER A 113 11.22 -14.22 20.75
N SER A 114 10.09 -13.73 21.22
CA SER A 114 9.55 -14.10 22.52
C SER A 114 9.11 -15.57 22.43
N ARG A 115 10.09 -16.44 22.24
CA ARG A 115 9.89 -17.87 22.47
C ARG A 115 9.80 -18.01 23.97
N PRO A 116 8.67 -18.46 24.54
CA PRO A 116 8.65 -18.86 25.93
C PRO A 116 9.74 -19.95 26.10
N THR A 117 10.77 -19.65 26.85
CA THR A 117 11.67 -20.67 27.34
C THR A 117 10.80 -21.56 28.23
N ASP A 118 10.41 -22.70 27.70
CA ASP A 118 9.88 -23.81 28.47
C ASP A 118 11.01 -24.34 29.38
N ASP A 119 11.14 -23.71 30.54
CA ASP A 119 12.07 -24.08 31.60
C ASP A 119 11.39 -25.13 32.51
N SER A 120 10.63 -26.05 31.91
CA SER A 120 9.96 -27.13 32.62
C SER A 120 10.74 -28.44 32.56
N ARG A 121 12.08 -28.41 32.52
CA ARG A 121 12.85 -29.64 32.39
C ARG A 121 14.03 -29.78 33.33
N LEU A 122 13.89 -29.37 34.59
CA LEU A 122 14.87 -29.73 35.61
C LEU A 122 14.22 -29.92 36.99
N VAL A 123 13.21 -30.78 37.08
CA VAL A 123 12.91 -31.47 38.37
C VAL A 123 12.54 -32.89 38.03
N GLY A 124 13.50 -33.73 38.04
CA GLY A 124 13.34 -35.15 37.77
C GLY A 124 14.46 -35.94 38.37
N GLY A 125 14.33 -36.22 39.65
CA GLY A 125 14.77 -37.49 40.15
C GLY A 125 16.19 -37.61 40.66
N LYS A 126 16.30 -37.80 41.89
CA LYS A 126 16.78 -39.11 42.31
C LYS A 126 16.86 -39.21 43.82
N THR A 127 15.87 -39.79 44.40
CA THR A 127 16.01 -40.55 45.65
C THR A 127 16.26 -41.98 45.28
N GLY A 128 17.28 -42.54 45.80
CA GLY A 128 17.60 -43.93 45.67
C GLY A 128 18.63 -44.29 46.76
N ASP A 129 18.14 -44.86 47.81
CA ASP A 129 18.76 -45.80 48.71
C ASP A 129 19.89 -45.32 49.61
#